data_91b395042e48fbe10c10ecb1f9523111
#
_entry.id   91b395042e48fbe10c10ecb1f9523111
#
_cell.length_a   1.000
_cell.length_b   1.000
_cell.length_c   1.000
_cell.angle_alpha   90.00
_cell.angle_beta   90.00
_cell.angle_gamma   90.00
#
_symmetry.space_group_name_H-M   'P 1'
#
loop_
_entity.id
_entity.type
_entity.pdbx_description
1 polymer ?
#
loop_
_entity_poly.entity_id
_entity_poly.type
_entity_poly.pdbx_seq_one_letter_code
_entity_poly.pdbx_strand_id
1 'polypeptide(L)'
;MHLAPHRCNELCQVAMVSVVHRNPKKVKSYFTSDVPNDYLFVTDKERLQQVLINFLTNAEKHTERGEIHLHCSLTENPGKITFSVADTGPGIPADQADCVFDRFSKLDEFKQGTGLGLNICSIIAGRLKGEVKLDKNYTGGARFLFILPLDSVPDK
;
A
#
# COMPACT_ATOMS: atom_id res chain seq x y z
N MET A 1 -12.15 5.74 -15.23
CA MET A 1 -11.88 5.83 -13.77
C MET A 1 -13.13 6.33 -13.08
N HIS A 2 -13.60 5.60 -12.12
CA HIS A 2 -14.83 5.95 -11.42
C HIS A 2 -14.54 6.57 -10.07
N LEU A 3 -14.70 7.88 -10.00
CA LEU A 3 -14.44 8.60 -8.75
C LEU A 3 -15.74 8.77 -7.96
N ALA A 4 -15.70 8.42 -6.70
CA ALA A 4 -16.84 8.54 -5.81
C ALA A 4 -16.36 8.64 -4.37
N PRO A 5 -17.19 9.17 -3.46
CA PRO A 5 -16.79 9.22 -2.06
C PRO A 5 -16.89 7.85 -1.41
N HIS A 6 -15.85 7.49 -0.66
CA HIS A 6 -15.79 6.22 0.04
C HIS A 6 -15.22 6.44 1.43
N ARG A 7 -15.58 5.59 2.36
CA ARG A 7 -15.00 5.63 3.69
C ARG A 7 -13.63 4.97 3.65
N CYS A 8 -12.60 5.73 3.97
CA CYS A 8 -11.23 5.24 3.88
C CYS A 8 -10.99 3.98 4.70
N ASN A 9 -11.49 3.98 5.92
CA ASN A 9 -11.25 2.81 6.80
C ASN A 9 -11.92 1.56 6.24
N GLU A 10 -13.08 1.72 5.62
CA GLU A 10 -13.76 0.59 5.01
C GLU A 10 -12.97 0.02 3.84
N LEU A 11 -12.40 0.90 3.00
CA LEU A 11 -11.58 0.47 1.89
C LEU A 11 -10.39 -0.35 2.36
N CYS A 12 -9.77 0.10 3.44
CA CYS A 12 -8.61 -0.60 4.00
C CYS A 12 -9.00 -1.95 4.56
N GLN A 13 -10.12 -2.02 5.27
CA GLN A 13 -10.56 -3.27 5.88
C GLN A 13 -10.92 -4.30 4.83
N VAL A 14 -11.55 -3.88 3.74
CA VAL A 14 -11.89 -4.79 2.66
C VAL A 14 -10.62 -5.35 2.01
N ALA A 15 -9.62 -4.50 1.80
CA ALA A 15 -8.35 -4.96 1.23
C ALA A 15 -7.66 -5.95 2.16
N MET A 16 -7.67 -5.69 3.46
CA MET A 16 -7.05 -6.57 4.43
C MET A 16 -7.71 -7.96 4.44
N VAL A 17 -9.05 -8.00 4.43
CA VAL A 17 -9.77 -9.27 4.43
C VAL A 17 -9.44 -10.07 3.17
N SER A 18 -9.30 -9.39 2.03
CA SER A 18 -9.00 -10.08 0.78
C SER A 18 -7.69 -10.85 0.82
N VAL A 19 -6.72 -10.36 1.59
CA VAL A 19 -5.40 -10.97 1.65
C VAL A 19 -5.30 -11.97 2.80
N VAL A 20 -5.82 -11.63 3.96
CA VAL A 20 -5.70 -12.45 5.16
C VAL A 20 -6.27 -13.85 4.94
N HIS A 21 -7.37 -13.96 4.20
CA HIS A 21 -7.98 -15.27 3.96
C HIS A 21 -7.07 -16.25 3.22
N ARG A 22 -6.07 -15.76 2.52
CA ARG A 22 -5.20 -16.60 1.73
C ARG A 22 -3.81 -16.76 2.32
N ASN A 23 -3.66 -16.37 3.58
CA ASN A 23 -2.36 -16.38 4.22
C ASN A 23 -2.15 -17.66 5.03
N PRO A 24 -1.41 -18.65 4.52
CA PRO A 24 -1.16 -19.89 5.25
C PRO A 24 -0.06 -19.76 6.28
N LYS A 25 0.67 -18.65 6.30
CA LYS A 25 1.79 -18.45 7.20
C LYS A 25 1.33 -17.95 8.55
N LYS A 26 2.19 -18.08 9.55
CA LYS A 26 1.87 -17.57 10.88
C LYS A 26 2.30 -16.12 10.96
N VAL A 27 1.65 -15.28 10.18
CA VAL A 27 1.91 -13.85 10.15
C VAL A 27 0.66 -13.15 10.62
N LYS A 28 0.80 -12.31 11.64
CA LYS A 28 -0.32 -11.56 12.17
C LYS A 28 -0.50 -10.31 11.32
N SER A 29 -1.71 -10.08 10.85
CA SER A 29 -2.02 -8.88 10.06
C SER A 29 -3.03 -8.04 10.81
N TYR A 30 -2.83 -6.72 10.85
CA TYR A 30 -3.76 -5.85 11.55
C TYR A 30 -3.80 -4.47 10.90
N PHE A 31 -4.88 -3.75 11.19
CA PHE A 31 -5.14 -2.44 10.61
C PHE A 31 -5.34 -1.41 11.72
N THR A 32 -4.71 -0.25 11.55
CA THR A 32 -4.93 0.88 12.44
C THR A 32 -5.14 2.13 11.60
N SER A 33 -5.72 3.18 12.20
CA SER A 33 -6.02 4.39 11.46
C SER A 33 -6.20 5.56 12.42
N ASP A 34 -5.79 6.75 12.00
CA ASP A 34 -6.15 7.98 12.71
C ASP A 34 -7.26 8.71 11.97
N VAL A 35 -7.86 8.07 10.95
CA VAL A 35 -8.92 8.67 10.15
C VAL A 35 -10.27 8.33 10.77
N PRO A 36 -11.18 9.30 10.95
CA PRO A 36 -12.51 8.98 11.47
C PRO A 36 -13.24 8.00 10.57
N ASN A 37 -14.04 7.13 11.18
CA ASN A 37 -14.74 6.10 10.43
C ASN A 37 -15.75 6.65 9.43
N ASP A 38 -16.28 7.84 9.69
CA ASP A 38 -17.25 8.46 8.78
C ASP A 38 -16.61 9.40 7.78
N TYR A 39 -15.29 9.48 7.76
CA TYR A 39 -14.58 10.35 6.82
C TYR A 39 -14.73 9.81 5.41
N LEU A 40 -15.17 10.66 4.49
CA LEU A 40 -15.34 10.28 3.10
C LEU A 40 -14.22 10.87 2.25
N PHE A 41 -13.67 10.04 1.38
CA PHE A 41 -12.58 10.43 0.51
C PHE A 41 -12.99 10.09 -0.93
N VAL A 42 -12.86 11.05 -1.83
CA VAL A 42 -13.24 10.84 -3.23
C VAL A 42 -12.08 10.16 -3.96
N THR A 43 -12.33 8.97 -4.44
CA THR A 43 -11.29 8.20 -5.09
C THR A 43 -11.92 7.11 -5.97
N ASP A 44 -11.09 6.41 -6.73
CA ASP A 44 -11.50 5.23 -7.46
C ASP A 44 -11.27 4.02 -6.56
N LYS A 45 -12.34 3.46 -6.05
CA LYS A 45 -12.27 2.37 -5.08
C LYS A 45 -11.45 1.18 -5.58
N GLU A 46 -11.69 0.75 -6.82
CA GLU A 46 -11.02 -0.43 -7.34
C GLU A 46 -9.52 -0.21 -7.49
N ARG A 47 -9.14 0.97 -7.96
CA ARG A 47 -7.72 1.26 -8.16
C ARG A 47 -6.99 1.39 -6.83
N LEU A 48 -7.61 2.08 -5.89
CA LEU A 48 -7.00 2.23 -4.57
C LEU A 48 -6.84 0.87 -3.89
N GLN A 49 -7.87 0.04 -3.95
CA GLN A 49 -7.79 -1.28 -3.33
C GLN A 49 -6.76 -2.17 -4.03
N GLN A 50 -6.58 -2.02 -5.33
CA GLN A 50 -5.57 -2.80 -6.04
C GLN A 50 -4.18 -2.48 -5.51
N VAL A 51 -3.88 -1.20 -5.24
CA VAL A 51 -2.58 -0.83 -4.67
C VAL A 51 -2.41 -1.44 -3.29
N LEU A 52 -3.43 -1.32 -2.44
CA LEU A 52 -3.34 -1.86 -1.09
C LEU A 52 -3.18 -3.38 -1.10
N ILE A 53 -3.93 -4.07 -1.95
CA ILE A 53 -3.83 -5.51 -2.04
C ILE A 53 -2.44 -5.92 -2.54
N ASN A 54 -1.89 -5.19 -3.51
CA ASN A 54 -0.55 -5.50 -4.00
C ASN A 54 0.50 -5.29 -2.92
N PHE A 55 0.37 -4.22 -2.13
CA PHE A 55 1.29 -3.98 -1.02
C PHE A 55 1.17 -5.09 0.03
N LEU A 56 -0.06 -5.47 0.38
CA LEU A 56 -0.27 -6.50 1.39
C LEU A 56 0.22 -7.87 0.91
N THR A 57 -0.03 -8.19 -0.34
CA THR A 57 0.43 -9.45 -0.92
C THR A 57 1.95 -9.50 -0.96
N ASN A 58 2.57 -8.38 -1.31
CA ASN A 58 4.02 -8.30 -1.33
C ASN A 58 4.60 -8.48 0.07
N ALA A 59 3.98 -7.85 1.07
CA ALA A 59 4.43 -7.98 2.45
C ALA A 59 4.30 -9.43 2.92
N GLU A 60 3.20 -10.08 2.55
CA GLU A 60 2.98 -11.46 2.92
C GLU A 60 4.05 -12.38 2.36
N LYS A 61 4.46 -12.14 1.11
CA LYS A 61 5.47 -12.99 0.49
C LYS A 61 6.83 -12.85 1.14
N HIS A 62 7.15 -11.67 1.63
CA HIS A 62 8.46 -11.39 2.20
C HIS A 62 8.54 -11.59 3.70
N THR A 63 7.42 -11.87 4.35
CA THR A 63 7.38 -12.05 5.80
C THR A 63 7.04 -13.50 6.11
N GLU A 64 8.00 -14.22 6.68
CA GLU A 64 7.76 -15.62 7.05
C GLU A 64 7.09 -15.73 8.41
N ARG A 65 7.47 -14.86 9.33
CA ARG A 65 6.91 -14.80 10.66
C ARG A 65 6.90 -13.34 11.08
N GLY A 66 5.99 -12.98 11.96
CA GLY A 66 5.95 -11.64 12.49
C GLY A 66 4.65 -10.97 12.17
N GLU A 67 4.69 -9.72 11.71
CA GLU A 67 3.50 -8.91 11.56
C GLU A 67 3.49 -8.12 10.27
N ILE A 68 2.27 -7.87 9.79
CA ILE A 68 2.01 -6.96 8.68
C ILE A 68 1.01 -5.93 9.20
N HIS A 69 1.33 -4.67 9.04
CA HIS A 69 0.53 -3.58 9.60
C HIS A 69 0.08 -2.64 8.48
N LEU A 70 -1.21 -2.57 8.25
CA LEU A 70 -1.82 -1.59 7.33
C LEU A 70 -2.28 -0.40 8.15
N HIS A 71 -1.87 0.79 7.79
CA HIS A 71 -2.21 2.01 8.52
C HIS A 71 -2.69 3.08 7.56
N CYS A 72 -3.68 3.85 7.97
CA CYS A 72 -4.21 4.96 7.20
C CYS A 72 -4.13 6.22 8.06
N SER A 73 -3.59 7.30 7.51
CA SER A 73 -3.33 8.49 8.29
C SER A 73 -3.65 9.78 7.52
N LEU A 74 -4.27 10.73 8.20
CA LEU A 74 -4.44 12.09 7.70
C LEU A 74 -3.42 13.05 8.28
N THR A 75 -2.60 12.58 9.22
CA THR A 75 -1.67 13.45 9.94
C THR A 75 -0.22 13.25 9.57
N GLU A 76 0.12 12.12 8.98
CA GLU A 76 1.51 11.83 8.63
C GLU A 76 2.05 12.80 7.59
N ASN A 77 1.24 13.16 6.60
CA ASN A 77 1.62 14.12 5.57
C ASN A 77 0.50 15.14 5.45
N PRO A 78 0.66 16.34 6.00
CA PRO A 78 -0.42 17.32 6.01
C PRO A 78 -0.95 17.63 4.60
N GLY A 79 -2.28 17.70 4.47
CA GLY A 79 -2.92 17.94 3.18
C GLY A 79 -3.05 16.70 2.33
N LYS A 80 -2.65 15.54 2.84
CA LYS A 80 -2.67 14.29 2.09
C LYS A 80 -3.18 13.16 2.97
N ILE A 81 -3.62 12.08 2.31
CA ILE A 81 -3.94 10.86 3.04
C ILE A 81 -2.84 9.84 2.70
N THR A 82 -2.33 9.18 3.73
CA THR A 82 -1.22 8.22 3.57
C THR A 82 -1.69 6.84 3.99
N PHE A 83 -1.52 5.88 3.07
CA PHE A 83 -1.74 4.48 3.37
C PHE A 83 -0.38 3.82 3.45
N SER A 84 -0.12 3.05 4.49
CA SER A 84 1.16 2.38 4.61
C SER A 84 0.98 0.92 4.94
N VAL A 85 1.88 0.09 4.40
CA VAL A 85 1.93 -1.34 4.70
C VAL A 85 3.34 -1.62 5.18
N ALA A 86 3.46 -1.96 6.46
CA ALA A 86 4.75 -2.25 7.08
C ALA A 86 4.81 -3.73 7.43
N ASP A 87 5.98 -4.34 7.26
CA ASP A 87 6.16 -5.72 7.64
C ASP A 87 7.42 -5.86 8.49
N THR A 88 7.55 -7.00 9.14
CA THR A 88 8.72 -7.30 9.96
C THR A 88 9.64 -8.30 9.28
N GLY A 89 9.59 -8.35 7.96
CA GLY A 89 10.45 -9.25 7.19
C GLY A 89 11.88 -8.72 7.07
N PRO A 90 12.62 -9.21 6.09
CA PRO A 90 14.05 -8.84 5.97
C PRO A 90 14.30 -7.43 5.48
N GLY A 91 13.27 -6.73 5.01
CA GLY A 91 13.46 -5.40 4.46
C GLY A 91 13.93 -5.43 3.02
N ILE A 92 14.22 -4.26 2.49
CA ILE A 92 14.66 -4.09 1.10
C ILE A 92 16.11 -3.62 1.11
N PRO A 93 17.00 -4.29 0.39
CA PRO A 93 18.39 -3.84 0.33
C PRO A 93 18.48 -2.41 -0.22
N ALA A 94 19.43 -1.64 0.30
CA ALA A 94 19.58 -0.23 -0.08
C ALA A 94 19.78 -0.06 -1.58
N ASP A 95 20.49 -0.97 -2.22
CA ASP A 95 20.74 -0.88 -3.64
C ASP A 95 19.51 -1.18 -4.50
N GLN A 96 18.44 -1.67 -3.91
CA GLN A 96 17.20 -1.92 -4.62
C GLN A 96 16.10 -0.93 -4.25
N ALA A 97 16.33 -0.13 -3.22
CA ALA A 97 15.27 0.72 -2.67
C ALA A 97 14.74 1.75 -3.67
N ASP A 98 15.61 2.28 -4.53
CA ASP A 98 15.20 3.32 -5.46
C ASP A 98 14.48 2.77 -6.68
N CYS A 99 14.55 1.48 -6.93
CA CYS A 99 13.96 0.90 -8.13
C CYS A 99 12.94 -0.20 -7.85
N VAL A 100 12.44 -0.30 -6.61
CA VAL A 100 11.49 -1.36 -6.28
C VAL A 100 10.19 -1.24 -7.07
N PHE A 101 9.85 -0.02 -7.53
CA PHE A 101 8.63 0.18 -8.30
C PHE A 101 8.87 0.13 -9.80
N ASP A 102 10.09 -0.10 -10.22
CA ASP A 102 10.40 -0.20 -11.63
C ASP A 102 9.89 -1.53 -12.17
N ARG A 103 9.54 -1.51 -13.45
CA ARG A 103 9.09 -2.71 -14.11
C ARG A 103 10.18 -3.77 -14.08
N PHE A 104 9.78 -5.00 -13.72
CA PHE A 104 10.69 -6.14 -13.65
C PHE A 104 11.84 -5.95 -12.65
N SER A 105 11.56 -5.28 -11.53
CA SER A 105 12.55 -5.18 -10.48
C SER A 105 12.89 -6.57 -9.96
N LYS A 106 14.09 -6.72 -9.37
CA LYS A 106 14.51 -8.02 -8.84
C LYS A 106 13.56 -8.53 -7.78
N LEU A 107 12.99 -7.63 -6.99
CA LEU A 107 12.07 -8.00 -5.95
C LEU A 107 10.86 -8.74 -6.52
N ASP A 108 10.27 -8.21 -7.58
CA ASP A 108 9.13 -8.84 -8.20
C ASP A 108 9.51 -10.09 -8.98
N GLU A 109 10.62 -10.06 -9.68
CA GLU A 109 11.08 -11.20 -10.46
C GLU A 109 11.17 -12.48 -9.64
N PHE A 110 11.78 -12.40 -8.49
CA PHE A 110 11.99 -13.59 -7.70
C PHE A 110 10.73 -14.13 -7.06
N LYS A 111 9.76 -13.29 -6.80
CA LYS A 111 8.62 -13.71 -6.01
C LYS A 111 7.38 -14.02 -6.84
N GLN A 112 7.24 -13.34 -7.98
CA GLN A 112 6.02 -13.51 -8.73
C GLN A 112 6.18 -14.03 -10.10
N GLY A 113 7.29 -13.82 -10.67
CA GLY A 113 7.49 -14.17 -12.04
C GLY A 113 7.02 -13.16 -13.06
N THR A 114 6.14 -12.24 -12.69
CA THR A 114 5.68 -11.24 -13.65
C THR A 114 6.43 -9.93 -13.58
N GLY A 115 6.91 -9.58 -12.37
CA GLY A 115 7.66 -8.35 -12.20
C GLY A 115 6.83 -7.09 -12.36
N LEU A 116 5.51 -7.18 -12.25
CA LEU A 116 4.65 -6.03 -12.52
C LEU A 116 3.84 -5.54 -11.33
N GLY A 117 3.82 -6.28 -10.22
CA GLY A 117 2.96 -5.94 -9.09
C GLY A 117 3.18 -4.56 -8.53
N LEU A 118 4.42 -4.22 -8.18
CA LEU A 118 4.72 -2.91 -7.62
C LEU A 118 4.74 -1.83 -8.69
N ASN A 119 5.13 -2.16 -9.91
CA ASN A 119 5.11 -1.19 -11.00
C ASN A 119 3.69 -0.71 -11.28
N ILE A 120 2.71 -1.63 -11.22
CA ILE A 120 1.31 -1.26 -11.41
C ILE A 120 0.87 -0.26 -10.35
N CYS A 121 1.35 -0.45 -9.10
CA CYS A 121 1.02 0.50 -8.03
C CYS A 121 1.50 1.92 -8.36
N SER A 122 2.69 2.03 -8.94
CA SER A 122 3.23 3.33 -9.32
C SER A 122 2.38 3.97 -10.42
N ILE A 123 1.93 3.18 -11.39
CA ILE A 123 1.09 3.69 -12.48
C ILE A 123 -0.25 4.17 -11.94
N ILE A 124 -0.87 3.39 -11.06
CA ILE A 124 -2.16 3.77 -10.48
C ILE A 124 -2.02 5.04 -9.66
N ALA A 125 -0.95 5.13 -8.85
CA ALA A 125 -0.74 6.31 -8.01
C ALA A 125 -0.64 7.57 -8.89
N GLY A 126 0.07 7.48 -10.00
CA GLY A 126 0.18 8.62 -10.91
C GLY A 126 -1.17 9.05 -11.46
N ARG A 127 -2.03 8.10 -11.79
CA ARG A 127 -3.37 8.43 -12.29
C ARG A 127 -4.25 9.06 -11.23
N LEU A 128 -4.01 8.75 -9.97
CA LEU A 128 -4.75 9.35 -8.86
C LEU A 128 -4.04 10.60 -8.33
N LYS A 129 -3.01 11.05 -9.03
CA LYS A 129 -2.25 12.26 -8.70
C LYS A 129 -1.50 12.16 -7.37
N GLY A 130 -1.17 10.94 -7.00
CA GLY A 130 -0.40 10.66 -5.81
C GLY A 130 0.93 10.01 -6.14
N GLU A 131 1.49 9.34 -5.15
CA GLU A 131 2.78 8.68 -5.33
C GLU A 131 2.86 7.44 -4.45
N VAL A 132 3.74 6.52 -4.85
CA VAL A 132 4.11 5.39 -4.00
C VAL A 132 5.61 5.49 -3.74
N LYS A 133 6.02 5.08 -2.56
CA LYS A 133 7.46 5.07 -2.24
C LYS A 133 7.74 4.12 -1.08
N LEU A 134 9.02 3.80 -0.94
CA LEU A 134 9.50 3.01 0.18
C LEU A 134 10.00 3.95 1.26
N ASP A 135 9.61 3.69 2.50
CA ASP A 135 10.07 4.49 3.63
C ASP A 135 11.49 4.04 3.99
N LYS A 136 12.48 4.80 3.57
CA LYS A 136 13.87 4.43 3.77
C LYS A 136 14.34 4.60 5.22
N ASN A 137 13.53 5.25 6.03
CA ASN A 137 13.85 5.45 7.44
C ASN A 137 13.28 4.36 8.34
N TYR A 138 12.45 3.48 7.78
CA TYR A 138 11.83 2.42 8.56
C TYR A 138 12.84 1.29 8.78
N THR A 139 12.94 0.83 10.01
CA THR A 139 13.84 -0.29 10.34
C THR A 139 13.02 -1.45 10.86
N GLY A 140 13.56 -2.66 10.76
CA GLY A 140 12.88 -3.85 11.24
C GLY A 140 12.02 -4.53 10.18
N GLY A 141 12.17 -4.13 8.92
CA GLY A 141 11.41 -4.68 7.83
C GLY A 141 11.28 -3.68 6.70
N ALA A 142 10.17 -3.71 5.99
CA ALA A 142 9.91 -2.76 4.90
C ALA A 142 8.59 -2.05 5.16
N ARG A 143 8.50 -0.80 4.77
CA ARG A 143 7.27 -0.02 4.88
C ARG A 143 7.01 0.70 3.57
N PHE A 144 5.95 0.29 2.87
CA PHE A 144 5.56 0.91 1.61
C PHE A 144 4.48 1.95 1.85
N LEU A 145 4.58 3.07 1.14
CA LEU A 145 3.68 4.20 1.30
C LEU A 145 2.92 4.49 0.01
N PHE A 146 1.64 4.78 0.15
CA PHE A 146 0.78 5.22 -0.94
C PHE A 146 0.15 6.52 -0.47
N ILE A 147 0.51 7.63 -1.10
CA ILE A 147 0.16 8.97 -0.63
C ILE A 147 -0.68 9.65 -1.69
N LEU A 148 -1.86 10.13 -1.30
CA LEU A 148 -2.78 10.79 -2.20
C LEU A 148 -3.13 12.18 -1.67
N PRO A 149 -3.22 13.18 -2.57
CA PRO A 149 -3.63 14.53 -2.13
C PRO A 149 -5.12 14.55 -1.80
N LEU A 150 -5.47 15.27 -0.77
CA LEU A 150 -6.86 15.34 -0.31
C LEU A 150 -7.75 16.19 -1.21
N ASP A 151 -7.19 17.23 -1.78
CA ASP A 151 -7.98 18.15 -2.60
C ASP A 151 -7.74 18.01 -4.08
N SER A 152 -7.10 16.96 -4.50
CA SER A 152 -7.02 16.73 -5.90
C SER A 152 -8.27 16.03 -6.31
N VAL A 153 -9.31 16.76 -6.25
CA VAL A 153 -10.44 16.31 -6.99
C VAL A 153 -10.02 16.41 -8.42
N PRO A 154 -9.93 15.29 -9.09
CA PRO A 154 -9.57 15.33 -10.46
C PRO A 154 -10.57 16.13 -11.10
N ASP A 155 -10.18 17.03 -11.66
CA ASP A 155 -10.83 17.59 -12.56
C ASP A 155 -12.02 17.40 -12.79
N LYS A 156 -12.57 18.08 -12.46
CA LYS A 156 -13.82 18.12 -12.79
C LYS A 156 -14.02 18.04 -14.18
#